data_8d82ea47df039cf3184d8945896ea6d8
#
_entry.id   8d82ea47df039cf3184d8945896ea6d8
#
_cell.length_a   1.000
_cell.length_b   1.000
_cell.length_c   1.000
_cell.angle_alpha   90.00
_cell.angle_beta   90.00
_cell.angle_gamma   90.00
#
_symmetry.space_group_name_H-M   'P 1'
#
loop_
_entity.id
_entity.type
_entity.pdbx_description
1 polymer ?
#
loop_
_entity_poly.entity_id
_entity_poly.type
_entity_poly.pdbx_seq_one_letter_code
_entity_poly.pdbx_strand_id
1 'polypeptide(L)'
;MAALQEQRHIYYDKDLQIEAYNLSGIVQKFPVHFHEFYVIGFMEGGKRHLWCRNQEYDTQRGDVILFNPRETHNCAPVAGEVLDYRAINVPVDVMDKAVKEITGKHIHLQFKDTLIPQAELALSIRELYDVIVSQSSLLVREEAFYFLIEQLLEEHMVPVEASRELTEAVKAMKEYLDTHYEESISLETLSKISKMSR
;
A
#
# COMPACT_ATOMS: atom_id res chain seq x y z
N MET A 1 -4.67 -14.99 31.42
CA MET A 1 -4.62 -13.94 30.37
C MET A 1 -5.45 -14.46 29.22
N ALA A 2 -6.51 -13.76 28.83
CA ALA A 2 -7.27 -14.14 27.61
C ALA A 2 -6.31 -14.00 26.42
N ALA A 3 -6.24 -15.03 25.57
CA ALA A 3 -5.48 -14.95 24.33
C ALA A 3 -6.04 -13.78 23.51
N LEU A 4 -5.19 -12.84 23.12
CA LEU A 4 -5.54 -11.79 22.16
C LEU A 4 -5.98 -12.51 20.88
N GLN A 5 -7.25 -12.38 20.53
CA GLN A 5 -7.78 -13.00 19.32
C GLN A 5 -7.47 -12.05 18.15
N GLU A 6 -6.69 -12.53 17.20
CA GLU A 6 -6.46 -11.80 15.95
C GLU A 6 -7.78 -11.54 15.22
N GLN A 7 -7.99 -10.30 14.82
CA GLN A 7 -9.17 -9.89 14.06
C GLN A 7 -8.77 -9.16 12.79
N ARG A 8 -9.51 -9.43 11.72
CA ARG A 8 -9.33 -8.80 10.41
C ARG A 8 -10.70 -8.47 9.85
N HIS A 9 -10.95 -7.19 9.65
CA HIS A 9 -12.21 -6.71 9.10
C HIS A 9 -11.92 -5.92 7.83
N ILE A 10 -12.67 -6.20 6.77
CA ILE A 10 -12.59 -5.51 5.49
C ILE A 10 -13.99 -4.98 5.16
N TYR A 11 -14.06 -3.71 4.82
CA TYR A 11 -15.28 -3.01 4.43
C TYR A 11 -15.09 -2.44 3.03
N TYR A 12 -15.80 -2.98 2.06
CA TYR A 12 -15.76 -2.48 0.69
C TYR A 12 -16.81 -1.39 0.49
N ASP A 13 -16.37 -0.20 0.10
CA ASP A 13 -17.24 0.88 -0.34
C ASP A 13 -17.48 0.78 -1.84
N LYS A 14 -18.70 0.38 -2.22
CA LYS A 14 -19.07 0.17 -3.63
C LYS A 14 -19.19 1.45 -4.44
N ASP A 15 -19.48 2.59 -3.79
CA ASP A 15 -19.65 3.87 -4.46
C ASP A 15 -18.30 4.52 -4.75
N LEU A 16 -17.37 4.51 -3.78
CA LEU A 16 -16.00 4.97 -3.92
C LEU A 16 -15.05 3.93 -4.54
N GLN A 17 -15.46 2.67 -4.57
CA GLN A 17 -14.66 1.54 -5.07
C GLN A 17 -13.32 1.36 -4.31
N ILE A 18 -13.31 1.62 -3.02
CA ILE A 18 -12.17 1.47 -2.14
C ILE A 18 -12.46 0.49 -1.02
N GLU A 19 -11.41 0.00 -0.36
CA GLU A 19 -11.54 -0.87 0.81
C GLU A 19 -10.98 -0.18 2.05
N ALA A 20 -11.75 -0.20 3.13
CA ALA A 20 -11.26 0.14 4.45
C ALA A 20 -11.05 -1.14 5.25
N TYR A 21 -9.87 -1.34 5.83
CA TYR A 21 -9.63 -2.53 6.63
C TYR A 21 -8.98 -2.23 7.98
N ASN A 22 -9.23 -3.12 8.91
CA ASN A 22 -8.69 -3.09 10.26
C ASN A 22 -8.06 -4.43 10.59
N LEU A 23 -6.83 -4.36 11.09
CA LEU A 23 -6.12 -5.47 11.69
C LEU A 23 -5.99 -5.19 13.18
N SER A 24 -6.39 -6.11 14.04
CA SER A 24 -6.27 -5.99 15.48
C SER A 24 -5.71 -7.27 16.09
N GLY A 25 -4.81 -7.13 17.05
CA GLY A 25 -4.24 -8.26 17.75
C GLY A 25 -3.25 -9.10 16.94
N ILE A 26 -2.68 -8.60 15.83
CA ILE A 26 -1.85 -9.38 14.93
C ILE A 26 -0.43 -9.56 15.49
N VAL A 27 -0.04 -10.81 15.74
CA VAL A 27 1.30 -11.17 16.24
C VAL A 27 2.23 -11.74 15.16
N GLN A 28 1.65 -12.25 14.06
CA GLN A 28 2.44 -12.86 12.99
C GLN A 28 3.20 -11.82 12.17
N LYS A 29 4.27 -12.26 11.52
CA LYS A 29 4.97 -11.48 10.49
C LYS A 29 4.22 -11.57 9.15
N PHE A 30 4.30 -10.51 8.36
CA PHE A 30 3.90 -10.53 6.98
C PHE A 30 5.15 -10.83 6.12
N PRO A 31 5.14 -11.90 5.32
CA PRO A 31 6.26 -12.23 4.44
C PRO A 31 6.43 -11.17 3.34
N VAL A 32 7.46 -11.30 2.53
CA VAL A 32 7.66 -10.43 1.36
C VAL A 32 6.48 -10.59 0.39
N HIS A 33 5.81 -9.49 0.08
CA HIS A 33 4.65 -9.42 -0.82
C HIS A 33 4.50 -8.02 -1.41
N PHE A 34 3.53 -7.82 -2.28
CA PHE A 34 3.12 -6.53 -2.82
C PHE A 34 1.60 -6.50 -3.00
N HIS A 35 1.05 -5.31 -3.28
CA HIS A 35 -0.35 -5.07 -3.61
C HIS A 35 -0.47 -4.46 -5.00
N GLU A 36 -1.61 -4.67 -5.68
CA GLU A 36 -1.89 -4.04 -6.99
C GLU A 36 -2.55 -2.64 -6.85
N PHE A 37 -2.73 -2.17 -5.63
CA PHE A 37 -3.39 -0.92 -5.26
C PHE A 37 -2.50 -0.10 -4.32
N TYR A 38 -2.84 1.16 -4.14
CA TYR A 38 -2.23 2.01 -3.12
C TYR A 38 -2.73 1.59 -1.74
N VAL A 39 -1.83 1.52 -0.77
CA VAL A 39 -2.17 1.29 0.64
C VAL A 39 -1.85 2.57 1.41
N ILE A 40 -2.85 3.12 2.08
CA ILE A 40 -2.76 4.32 2.90
C ILE A 40 -3.18 3.92 4.31
N GLY A 41 -2.24 3.71 5.20
CA GLY A 41 -2.57 3.17 6.51
C GLY A 41 -1.82 3.82 7.66
N PHE A 42 -2.27 3.56 8.88
CA PHE A 42 -1.60 4.06 10.07
C PHE A 42 -1.60 3.04 11.22
N MET A 43 -0.59 3.16 12.06
CA MET A 43 -0.39 2.34 13.23
C MET A 43 -1.26 2.82 14.38
N GLU A 44 -2.30 2.05 14.75
CA GLU A 44 -3.10 2.29 15.96
C GLU A 44 -2.36 1.84 17.22
N GLY A 45 -1.52 0.80 17.10
CA GLY A 45 -0.76 0.25 18.20
C GLY A 45 0.31 -0.74 17.76
N GLY A 46 1.23 -1.03 18.68
CA GLY A 46 2.36 -1.94 18.46
C GLY A 46 3.55 -1.28 17.77
N LYS A 47 4.60 -2.10 17.58
CA LYS A 47 5.81 -1.73 16.84
C LYS A 47 6.11 -2.79 15.81
N ARG A 48 6.54 -2.35 14.64
CA ARG A 48 6.90 -3.24 13.54
C ARG A 48 8.22 -2.82 12.92
N HIS A 49 8.98 -3.82 12.53
CA HIS A 49 10.11 -3.66 11.65
C HIS A 49 9.64 -3.89 10.22
N LEU A 50 9.64 -2.81 9.43
CA LEU A 50 9.18 -2.76 8.05
C LEU A 50 10.38 -2.66 7.11
N TRP A 51 10.43 -3.50 6.08
CA TRP A 51 11.35 -3.36 4.96
C TRP A 51 10.57 -2.99 3.69
N CYS A 52 10.97 -1.92 3.04
CA CYS A 52 10.41 -1.43 1.79
C CYS A 52 11.44 -0.58 1.04
N ARG A 53 11.47 -0.64 -0.30
CA ARG A 53 12.40 0.15 -1.14
C ARG A 53 13.87 0.01 -0.74
N ASN A 54 14.32 -1.19 -0.35
CA ASN A 54 15.67 -1.44 0.17
C ASN A 54 16.04 -0.62 1.41
N GLN A 55 15.05 -0.17 2.17
CA GLN A 55 15.22 0.53 3.43
C GLN A 55 14.45 -0.19 4.53
N GLU A 56 14.93 -0.04 5.75
CA GLU A 56 14.35 -0.59 6.96
C GLU A 56 13.78 0.55 7.82
N TYR A 57 12.61 0.34 8.39
CA TYR A 57 11.90 1.30 9.21
C TYR A 57 11.40 0.61 10.48
N ASP A 58 11.58 1.26 11.63
CA ASP A 58 10.88 0.89 12.85
C ASP A 58 9.64 1.76 13.00
N THR A 59 8.48 1.13 12.95
CA THR A 59 7.19 1.82 13.03
C THR A 59 6.63 1.76 14.45
N GLN A 60 5.88 2.78 14.81
CA GLN A 60 5.22 2.88 16.11
C GLN A 60 3.82 3.49 15.97
N ARG A 61 3.09 3.52 17.07
CA ARG A 61 1.75 4.12 17.12
C ARG A 61 1.77 5.57 16.61
N GLY A 62 0.84 5.89 15.73
CA GLY A 62 0.68 7.22 15.11
C GLY A 62 1.41 7.37 13.78
N ASP A 63 2.30 6.45 13.42
CA ASP A 63 2.98 6.48 12.13
C ASP A 63 2.03 6.12 10.99
N VAL A 64 2.15 6.84 9.89
CA VAL A 64 1.47 6.55 8.63
C VAL A 64 2.40 5.76 7.72
N ILE A 65 1.87 4.72 7.10
CA ILE A 65 2.59 3.84 6.18
C ILE A 65 1.91 3.92 4.81
N LEU A 66 2.71 4.20 3.78
CA LEU A 66 2.25 4.36 2.41
C LEU A 66 2.96 3.34 1.50
N PHE A 67 2.19 2.53 0.77
CA PHE A 67 2.73 1.64 -0.26
C PHE A 67 2.14 1.97 -1.62
N ASN A 68 3.02 2.07 -2.60
CA ASN A 68 2.62 2.16 -3.99
C ASN A 68 2.20 0.79 -4.55
N PRO A 69 1.39 0.76 -5.61
CA PRO A 69 1.11 -0.46 -6.34
C PRO A 69 2.39 -1.18 -6.75
N ARG A 70 2.42 -2.51 -6.57
CA ARG A 70 3.54 -3.40 -6.89
C ARG A 70 4.84 -3.14 -6.12
N GLU A 71 4.76 -2.36 -5.05
CA GLU A 71 5.91 -2.10 -4.19
C GLU A 71 6.10 -3.23 -3.19
N THR A 72 7.23 -3.93 -3.34
CA THR A 72 7.55 -5.09 -2.51
C THR A 72 7.95 -4.66 -1.11
N HIS A 73 7.32 -5.27 -0.11
CA HIS A 73 7.58 -4.99 1.30
C HIS A 73 7.35 -6.21 2.18
N ASN A 74 7.84 -6.16 3.40
CA ASN A 74 7.54 -7.11 4.48
C ASN A 74 7.46 -6.39 5.83
N CYS A 75 6.87 -7.04 6.81
CA CYS A 75 6.69 -6.46 8.13
C CYS A 75 6.76 -7.54 9.21
N ALA A 76 7.57 -7.31 10.23
CA ALA A 76 7.77 -8.24 11.35
C ALA A 76 7.50 -7.56 12.70
N PRO A 77 7.00 -8.29 13.72
CA PRO A 77 6.83 -7.73 15.06
C PRO A 77 8.18 -7.40 15.70
N VAL A 78 8.24 -6.27 16.40
CA VAL A 78 9.37 -5.93 17.28
C VAL A 78 9.06 -6.44 18.68
N ALA A 79 9.99 -7.20 19.27
CA ALA A 79 9.86 -7.74 20.64
C ALA A 79 8.53 -8.47 20.94
N GLY A 80 7.86 -9.02 19.93
CA GLY A 80 6.57 -9.71 20.09
C GLY A 80 5.38 -8.78 20.31
N GLU A 81 5.53 -7.49 20.05
CA GLU A 81 4.41 -6.54 20.12
C GLU A 81 3.32 -6.86 19.11
N VAL A 82 2.09 -6.58 19.52
CA VAL A 82 0.87 -6.83 18.77
C VAL A 82 0.58 -5.65 17.86
N LEU A 83 0.24 -5.91 16.60
CA LEU A 83 -0.15 -4.88 15.65
C LEU A 83 -1.64 -4.60 15.74
N ASP A 84 -1.98 -3.33 15.91
CA ASP A 84 -3.27 -2.75 15.58
C ASP A 84 -3.06 -1.71 14.46
N TYR A 85 -3.75 -1.90 13.34
CA TYR A 85 -3.50 -1.16 12.11
C TYR A 85 -4.79 -0.93 11.32
N ARG A 86 -4.99 0.28 10.83
CA ARG A 86 -6.07 0.61 9.89
C ARG A 86 -5.51 1.12 8.59
N ALA A 87 -6.18 0.80 7.49
CA ALA A 87 -5.79 1.32 6.20
C ALA A 87 -6.95 1.41 5.22
N ILE A 88 -6.70 2.20 4.17
CA ILE A 88 -7.54 2.35 2.99
C ILE A 88 -6.74 1.81 1.81
N ASN A 89 -7.33 0.87 1.07
CA ASN A 89 -6.82 0.37 -0.20
C ASN A 89 -7.51 1.11 -1.34
N VAL A 90 -6.73 1.78 -2.18
CA VAL A 90 -7.25 2.57 -3.29
C VAL A 90 -6.74 1.97 -4.61
N PRO A 91 -7.62 1.44 -5.48
CA PRO A 91 -7.24 0.99 -6.82
C PRO A 91 -6.59 2.09 -7.65
N VAL A 92 -5.72 1.71 -8.59
CA VAL A 92 -4.95 2.68 -9.40
C VAL A 92 -5.85 3.60 -10.19
N ASP A 93 -6.88 3.08 -10.82
CA ASP A 93 -7.84 3.83 -11.63
C ASP A 93 -8.70 4.78 -10.78
N VAL A 94 -9.03 4.41 -9.55
CA VAL A 94 -9.74 5.27 -8.59
C VAL A 94 -8.83 6.44 -8.14
N MET A 95 -7.56 6.16 -7.84
CA MET A 95 -6.58 7.20 -7.50
C MET A 95 -6.39 8.16 -8.68
N ASP A 96 -6.19 7.65 -9.89
CA ASP A 96 -6.01 8.47 -11.10
C ASP A 96 -7.23 9.37 -11.36
N LYS A 97 -8.44 8.84 -11.15
CA LYS A 97 -9.67 9.61 -11.25
C LYS A 97 -9.72 10.73 -10.21
N ALA A 98 -9.43 10.44 -8.96
CA ALA A 98 -9.41 11.43 -7.89
C ALA A 98 -8.36 12.53 -8.15
N VAL A 99 -7.15 12.15 -8.55
CA VAL A 99 -6.08 13.09 -8.92
C VAL A 99 -6.53 14.00 -10.07
N LYS A 100 -7.18 13.44 -11.09
CA LYS A 100 -7.70 14.23 -12.21
C LYS A 100 -8.79 15.21 -11.77
N GLU A 101 -9.70 14.80 -10.92
CA GLU A 101 -10.79 15.65 -10.41
C GLU A 101 -10.25 16.80 -9.58
N ILE A 102 -9.24 16.57 -8.72
CA ILE A 102 -8.61 17.59 -7.89
C ILE A 102 -7.74 18.53 -8.71
N THR A 103 -6.88 17.98 -9.59
CA THR A 103 -5.84 18.77 -10.27
C THR A 103 -6.21 19.24 -11.67
N GLY A 104 -7.25 18.69 -12.27
CA GLY A 104 -7.62 18.88 -13.69
C GLY A 104 -6.68 18.18 -14.68
N LYS A 105 -5.71 17.38 -14.21
CA LYS A 105 -4.66 16.77 -15.04
C LYS A 105 -4.72 15.25 -14.99
N HIS A 106 -4.41 14.61 -16.11
CA HIS A 106 -4.16 13.16 -16.16
C HIS A 106 -2.67 12.90 -15.87
N ILE A 107 -2.36 12.60 -14.64
CA ILE A 107 -1.01 12.25 -14.19
C ILE A 107 -1.10 11.03 -13.27
N HIS A 108 -0.17 10.08 -13.48
CA HIS A 108 0.05 9.00 -12.53
C HIS A 108 0.99 9.48 -11.45
N LEU A 109 0.60 9.28 -10.21
CA LEU A 109 1.38 9.71 -9.05
C LEU A 109 1.82 8.50 -8.22
N GLN A 110 2.88 8.70 -7.46
CA GLN A 110 3.36 7.73 -6.47
C GLN A 110 3.68 8.44 -5.17
N PHE A 111 3.55 7.72 -4.06
CA PHE A 111 4.05 8.20 -2.78
C PHE A 111 5.58 8.29 -2.82
N LYS A 112 6.12 9.43 -2.41
CA LYS A 112 7.57 9.62 -2.25
C LYS A 112 8.08 9.03 -0.94
N ASP A 113 7.23 9.00 0.10
CA ASP A 113 7.54 8.53 1.43
C ASP A 113 6.89 7.15 1.67
N THR A 114 7.59 6.24 2.33
CA THR A 114 7.03 4.96 2.81
C THR A 114 6.50 5.09 4.24
N LEU A 115 7.16 5.89 5.05
CA LEU A 115 6.82 6.14 6.46
C LEU A 115 6.77 7.63 6.75
N ILE A 116 5.68 8.08 7.38
CA ILE A 116 5.52 9.45 7.88
C ILE A 116 5.33 9.34 9.39
N PRO A 117 6.33 9.74 10.20
CA PRO A 117 6.26 9.59 11.65
C PRO A 117 5.19 10.49 12.28
N GLN A 118 4.34 9.93 13.14
CA GLN A 118 3.36 10.64 13.99
C GLN A 118 2.56 11.73 13.26
N ALA A 119 2.08 11.40 12.05
CA ALA A 119 1.48 12.36 11.15
C ALA A 119 0.04 12.72 11.53
N GLU A 120 -0.32 14.00 11.35
CA GLU A 120 -1.72 14.45 11.43
C GLU A 120 -2.60 13.75 10.39
N LEU A 121 -2.02 13.34 9.26
CA LEU A 121 -2.64 12.54 8.21
C LEU A 121 -3.34 11.27 8.76
N ALA A 122 -2.86 10.71 9.88
CA ALA A 122 -3.51 9.59 10.55
C ALA A 122 -4.95 9.89 10.98
N LEU A 123 -5.27 11.15 11.28
CA LEU A 123 -6.63 11.57 11.63
C LEU A 123 -7.57 11.50 10.43
N SER A 124 -7.11 11.96 9.26
CA SER A 124 -7.89 11.89 8.01
C SER A 124 -8.12 10.45 7.53
N ILE A 125 -7.11 9.59 7.69
CA ILE A 125 -7.24 8.15 7.39
C ILE A 125 -8.28 7.51 8.34
N ARG A 126 -8.24 7.84 9.62
CA ARG A 126 -9.20 7.35 10.61
C ARG A 126 -10.61 7.84 10.29
N GLU A 127 -10.78 9.13 9.98
CA GLU A 127 -12.07 9.71 9.63
C GLU A 127 -12.68 9.01 8.42
N LEU A 128 -11.93 8.86 7.33
CA LEU A 128 -12.40 8.13 6.15
C LEU A 128 -12.79 6.68 6.49
N TYR A 129 -11.97 5.99 7.27
CA TYR A 129 -12.30 4.64 7.75
C TYR A 129 -13.63 4.63 8.51
N ASP A 130 -13.81 5.52 9.47
CA ASP A 130 -14.98 5.55 10.36
C ASP A 130 -16.26 5.89 9.58
N VAL A 131 -16.22 6.82 8.61
CA VAL A 131 -17.41 7.17 7.79
C VAL A 131 -17.77 6.05 6.80
N ILE A 132 -16.80 5.25 6.32
CA ILE A 132 -17.06 4.05 5.51
C ILE A 132 -17.73 2.98 6.37
N VAL A 133 -17.16 2.66 7.53
CA VAL A 133 -17.65 1.60 8.42
C VAL A 133 -19.05 1.93 8.95
N SER A 134 -19.31 3.19 9.27
CA SER A 134 -20.62 3.65 9.73
C SER A 134 -21.66 3.80 8.61
N GLN A 135 -21.26 3.57 7.34
CA GLN A 135 -22.11 3.75 6.17
C GLN A 135 -22.76 5.15 6.11
N SER A 136 -21.97 6.17 6.42
CA SER A 136 -22.38 7.57 6.29
C SER A 136 -22.86 7.89 4.87
N SER A 137 -23.52 9.02 4.66
CA SER A 137 -24.00 9.40 3.32
C SER A 137 -22.84 9.42 2.31
N LEU A 138 -23.15 9.20 1.04
CA LEU A 138 -22.13 9.23 -0.02
C LEU A 138 -21.34 10.54 -0.01
N LEU A 139 -22.02 11.67 0.13
CA LEU A 139 -21.37 12.99 0.17
C LEU A 139 -20.30 13.09 1.29
N VAL A 140 -20.62 12.59 2.49
CA VAL A 140 -19.67 12.60 3.63
C VAL A 140 -18.47 11.70 3.35
N ARG A 141 -18.69 10.54 2.74
CA ARG A 141 -17.60 9.60 2.38
C ARG A 141 -16.73 10.16 1.25
N GLU A 142 -17.33 10.79 0.24
CA GLU A 142 -16.60 11.48 -0.83
C GLU A 142 -15.78 12.64 -0.27
N GLU A 143 -16.35 13.49 0.57
CA GLU A 143 -15.63 14.59 1.21
C GLU A 143 -14.41 14.12 1.98
N ALA A 144 -14.54 13.10 2.83
CA ALA A 144 -13.43 12.53 3.59
C ALA A 144 -12.37 11.89 2.67
N PHE A 145 -12.78 11.21 1.60
CA PHE A 145 -11.87 10.61 0.63
C PHE A 145 -11.07 11.67 -0.14
N TYR A 146 -11.75 12.64 -0.72
CA TYR A 146 -11.06 13.70 -1.49
C TYR A 146 -10.16 14.56 -0.60
N PHE A 147 -10.58 14.87 0.63
CA PHE A 147 -9.75 15.59 1.60
C PHE A 147 -8.46 14.83 1.91
N LEU A 148 -8.53 13.52 2.13
CA LEU A 148 -7.34 12.67 2.33
C LEU A 148 -6.41 12.71 1.11
N ILE A 149 -6.97 12.58 -0.11
CA ILE A 149 -6.16 12.61 -1.33
C ILE A 149 -5.52 13.99 -1.55
N GLU A 150 -6.21 15.08 -1.28
CA GLU A 150 -5.64 16.45 -1.34
C GLU A 150 -4.43 16.61 -0.42
N GLN A 151 -4.53 16.18 0.84
CA GLN A 151 -3.39 16.22 1.77
C GLN A 151 -2.19 15.40 1.26
N LEU A 152 -2.45 14.22 0.69
CA LEU A 152 -1.40 13.38 0.12
C LEU A 152 -0.75 14.05 -1.11
N LEU A 153 -1.54 14.70 -1.96
CA LEU A 153 -1.07 15.41 -3.14
C LEU A 153 -0.13 16.57 -2.78
N GLU A 154 -0.47 17.32 -1.75
CA GLU A 154 0.31 18.50 -1.36
C GLU A 154 1.72 18.15 -0.89
N GLU A 155 1.85 17.07 -0.11
CA GLU A 155 3.11 16.82 0.59
C GLU A 155 3.77 15.47 0.29
N HIS A 156 3.01 14.44 -0.13
CA HIS A 156 3.49 13.06 -0.13
C HIS A 156 3.44 12.34 -1.48
N MET A 157 2.97 13.00 -2.54
CA MET A 157 2.91 12.42 -3.87
C MET A 157 3.77 13.17 -4.88
N VAL A 158 4.36 12.42 -5.80
CA VAL A 158 5.14 12.95 -6.93
C VAL A 158 4.74 12.22 -8.21
N PRO A 159 4.89 12.85 -9.38
CA PRO A 159 4.68 12.15 -10.64
C PRO A 159 5.54 10.90 -10.73
N VAL A 160 4.93 9.82 -11.22
CA VAL A 160 5.72 8.65 -11.61
C VAL A 160 6.62 9.12 -12.74
N GLU A 161 7.93 9.19 -12.49
CA GLU A 161 8.87 9.34 -13.59
C GLU A 161 8.59 8.23 -14.57
N ALA A 162 8.41 8.57 -15.85
CA ALA A 162 8.13 7.60 -16.90
C ALA A 162 9.08 6.41 -16.67
N SER A 163 8.53 5.30 -16.17
CA SER A 163 9.35 4.16 -15.77
C SER A 163 10.26 3.89 -16.95
N ARG A 164 11.56 3.78 -16.70
CA ARG A 164 12.49 3.24 -17.72
C ARG A 164 11.75 2.07 -18.32
N GLU A 165 11.38 2.18 -19.58
CA GLU A 165 10.69 1.10 -20.29
C GLU A 165 11.38 -0.19 -19.89
N LEU A 166 10.62 -1.15 -19.38
CA LEU A 166 11.16 -2.45 -19.01
C LEU A 166 12.10 -2.84 -20.15
N THR A 167 13.39 -2.92 -19.87
CA THR A 167 14.36 -3.23 -20.93
C THR A 167 13.85 -4.45 -21.67
N GLU A 168 14.06 -4.56 -22.95
CA GLU A 168 13.65 -5.73 -23.75
C GLU A 168 14.03 -7.05 -23.07
N ALA A 169 15.15 -7.04 -22.33
CA ALA A 169 15.60 -8.15 -21.51
C ALA A 169 14.62 -8.52 -20.39
N VAL A 170 14.06 -7.54 -19.67
CA VAL A 170 13.10 -7.76 -18.58
C VAL A 170 11.73 -8.16 -19.14
N LYS A 171 11.33 -7.59 -20.28
CA LYS A 171 10.10 -8.00 -21.00
C LYS A 171 10.20 -9.47 -21.42
N ALA A 172 11.32 -9.87 -22.02
CA ALA A 172 11.56 -11.26 -22.43
C ALA A 172 11.56 -12.23 -21.25
N MET A 173 12.15 -11.86 -20.11
CA MET A 173 12.10 -12.68 -18.89
C MET A 173 10.68 -12.83 -18.37
N LYS A 174 9.91 -11.73 -18.33
CA LYS A 174 8.52 -11.76 -17.88
C LYS A 174 7.67 -12.66 -18.76
N GLU A 175 7.74 -12.51 -20.07
CA GLU A 175 7.01 -13.33 -21.04
C GLU A 175 7.38 -14.82 -20.91
N TYR A 176 8.66 -15.12 -20.71
CA TYR A 176 9.08 -16.49 -20.47
C TYR A 176 8.52 -17.06 -19.17
N LEU A 177 8.54 -16.30 -18.06
CA LEU A 177 7.97 -16.71 -16.79
C LEU A 177 6.45 -16.93 -16.89
N ASP A 178 5.74 -16.02 -17.55
CA ASP A 178 4.28 -16.09 -17.74
C ASP A 178 3.86 -17.33 -18.57
N THR A 179 4.73 -17.81 -19.48
CA THR A 179 4.43 -18.97 -20.34
C THR A 179 4.94 -20.30 -19.78
N HIS A 180 5.87 -20.29 -18.81
CA HIS A 180 6.52 -21.49 -18.25
C HIS A 180 6.38 -21.60 -16.73
N TYR A 181 5.35 -20.96 -16.15
CA TYR A 181 5.17 -20.88 -14.68
C TYR A 181 5.01 -22.25 -13.99
N GLU A 182 4.64 -23.30 -14.73
CA GLU A 182 4.54 -24.67 -14.23
C GLU A 182 5.87 -25.42 -14.20
N GLU A 183 6.92 -24.85 -14.78
CA GLU A 183 8.25 -25.46 -14.88
C GLU A 183 9.19 -24.98 -13.76
N SER A 184 10.21 -25.80 -13.47
CA SER A 184 11.28 -25.38 -12.56
C SER A 184 12.26 -24.47 -13.31
N ILE A 185 12.12 -23.16 -13.12
CA ILE A 185 12.93 -22.14 -13.82
C ILE A 185 14.13 -21.77 -12.97
N SER A 186 15.33 -21.88 -13.55
CA SER A 186 16.59 -21.50 -12.89
C SER A 186 16.99 -20.06 -13.19
N LEU A 187 17.76 -19.44 -12.28
CA LEU A 187 18.37 -18.13 -12.53
C LEU A 187 19.30 -18.15 -13.75
N GLU A 188 19.92 -19.30 -14.06
CA GLU A 188 20.74 -19.48 -15.25
C GLU A 188 19.93 -19.38 -16.53
N THR A 189 18.72 -19.95 -16.54
CA THR A 189 17.77 -19.83 -17.65
C THR A 189 17.37 -18.37 -17.87
N LEU A 190 17.02 -17.66 -16.81
CA LEU A 190 16.64 -16.26 -16.89
C LEU A 190 17.80 -15.36 -17.33
N SER A 191 19.01 -15.63 -16.85
CA SER A 191 20.23 -14.93 -17.27
C SER A 191 20.51 -15.09 -18.77
N LYS A 192 20.30 -16.29 -19.32
CA LYS A 192 20.46 -16.54 -20.78
C LYS A 192 19.44 -15.79 -21.61
N ILE A 193 18.16 -15.75 -21.15
CA ILE A 193 17.05 -15.05 -21.84
C ILE A 193 17.28 -13.55 -21.84
N SER A 194 17.64 -12.99 -20.69
CA SER A 194 17.85 -11.55 -20.53
C SER A 194 19.19 -11.05 -21.08
N LYS A 195 20.13 -11.95 -21.37
CA LYS A 195 21.53 -11.63 -21.69
C LYS A 195 22.24 -10.80 -20.61
N MET A 196 21.74 -10.90 -19.36
CA MET A 196 22.31 -10.24 -18.19
C MET A 196 23.16 -11.22 -17.39
N SER A 197 24.21 -10.71 -16.72
CA SER A 197 25.00 -11.52 -15.77
C SER A 197 24.15 -11.82 -14.52
N ARG A 198 24.50 -12.90 -13.83
CA ARG A 198 23.95 -13.24 -12.52
C ARG A 198 24.29 -12.19 -11.48
#